data_e2b39693deab7648a79c7de81517bc5d
#
_entry.id   e2b39693deab7648a79c7de81517bc5d
#
_cell.length_a   1.000
_cell.length_b   1.000
_cell.length_c   1.000
_cell.angle_alpha   90.00
_cell.angle_beta   90.00
_cell.angle_gamma   90.00
#
_symmetry.space_group_name_H-M   'P 1'
#
loop_
_entity.id
_entity.type
_entity.pdbx_description
1 polymer ?
#
loop_
_entity_poly.entity_id
_entity_poly.type
_entity_poly.pdbx_seq_one_letter_code
_entity_poly.pdbx_strand_id
1 'polypeptide(L)'
;MAVRPVASTRIDPRTARLTFTVVTTHAGLVDVELRPVSSDSALRLFRGVSDGPSDVAWDGLLADRHLAPAGRYELRITGSSQLLRRADSAVIYFEIRHEVAPLEDTLPDLSARDLLPEHFSKSAATRDLLRGLVVAGTALLISNGLASRHLGGSLQPGAAVLAGAAVVTGAVAFAADRRHPAIPGNIVANAQRRAERAGQNAAIKARNSAKTAATVLLVTPAAGVGP
;
A
#
# COMPACT_ATOMS: atom_id res chain seq x y z
N MET A 1 32.48 20.53 -33.48
CA MET A 1 31.34 19.69 -33.07
C MET A 1 30.48 20.50 -32.12
N ALA A 2 29.16 20.44 -32.29
CA ALA A 2 28.25 21.15 -31.38
C ALA A 2 27.04 20.25 -31.09
N VAL A 3 26.44 20.43 -29.92
CA VAL A 3 25.21 19.75 -29.54
C VAL A 3 24.20 20.84 -29.15
N ARG A 4 22.98 20.69 -29.63
CA ARG A 4 21.92 21.59 -29.18
C ARG A 4 21.58 21.27 -27.71
N PRO A 5 21.47 22.29 -26.86
CA PRO A 5 21.08 22.09 -25.46
C PRO A 5 19.72 21.38 -25.38
N VAL A 6 19.58 20.52 -24.41
CA VAL A 6 18.31 19.86 -24.12
C VAL A 6 17.29 20.91 -23.66
N ALA A 7 16.17 21.02 -24.32
CA ALA A 7 15.05 21.81 -23.81
C ALA A 7 14.36 21.05 -22.68
N SER A 8 13.78 21.79 -21.73
CA SER A 8 12.94 21.14 -20.70
C SER A 8 11.81 20.37 -21.37
N THR A 9 11.77 19.07 -21.16
CA THR A 9 10.80 18.19 -21.81
C THR A 9 10.32 17.10 -20.87
N ARG A 10 9.08 16.69 -21.08
CA ARG A 10 8.48 15.52 -20.40
C ARG A 10 8.51 14.35 -21.36
N ILE A 11 8.96 13.20 -20.84
CA ILE A 11 9.07 11.97 -21.62
C ILE A 11 8.33 10.87 -20.87
N ASP A 12 7.36 10.26 -21.53
CA ASP A 12 6.84 8.97 -21.12
C ASP A 12 7.66 7.88 -21.83
N PRO A 13 8.47 7.10 -21.09
CA PRO A 13 9.36 6.09 -21.70
C PRO A 13 8.64 5.03 -22.53
N ARG A 14 7.32 4.91 -22.37
CA ARG A 14 6.51 3.92 -23.11
C ARG A 14 6.10 4.42 -24.49
N THR A 15 6.00 5.74 -24.67
CA THR A 15 5.39 6.35 -25.87
C THR A 15 6.27 7.38 -26.55
N ALA A 16 7.26 7.94 -25.85
CA ALA A 16 8.10 9.03 -26.37
C ALA A 16 9.58 8.74 -26.16
N ARG A 17 10.42 9.42 -26.93
CA ARG A 17 11.88 9.37 -26.83
C ARG A 17 12.44 10.78 -26.75
N LEU A 18 13.51 10.95 -25.99
CA LEU A 18 14.30 12.18 -26.00
C LEU A 18 15.24 12.15 -27.20
N THR A 19 15.22 13.21 -28.00
CA THR A 19 16.10 13.34 -29.14
C THR A 19 17.18 14.37 -28.88
N PHE A 20 18.42 14.02 -29.12
CA PHE A 20 19.59 14.88 -29.09
C PHE A 20 20.05 15.14 -30.53
N THR A 21 20.12 16.38 -30.94
CA THR A 21 20.66 16.72 -32.24
C THR A 21 22.16 17.00 -32.11
N VAL A 22 22.96 16.10 -32.64
CA VAL A 22 24.43 16.22 -32.74
C VAL A 22 24.80 16.83 -34.09
N VAL A 23 25.56 17.91 -34.09
CA VAL A 23 26.01 18.57 -35.31
C VAL A 23 27.51 18.38 -35.46
N THR A 24 27.90 17.69 -36.51
CA THR A 24 29.31 17.54 -36.92
C THR A 24 29.63 18.50 -38.06
N THR A 25 30.82 19.07 -38.04
CA THR A 25 31.28 19.99 -39.11
C THR A 25 32.04 19.27 -40.23
N HIS A 26 32.38 18.01 -40.03
CA HIS A 26 33.12 17.15 -40.97
C HIS A 26 32.69 15.72 -40.81
N ALA A 27 32.72 15.02 -41.90
CA ALA A 27 32.48 13.56 -41.89
C ALA A 27 33.47 12.83 -40.97
N GLY A 28 32.95 11.99 -40.08
CA GLY A 28 33.77 11.26 -39.13
C GLY A 28 32.97 10.27 -38.31
N LEU A 29 33.70 9.41 -37.59
CA LEU A 29 33.09 8.50 -36.66
C LEU A 29 32.64 9.29 -35.43
N VAL A 30 31.38 9.14 -35.07
CA VAL A 30 30.75 9.75 -33.89
C VAL A 30 30.35 8.64 -32.91
N ASP A 31 30.67 8.83 -31.65
CA ASP A 31 30.24 7.98 -30.54
C ASP A 31 29.51 8.86 -29.52
N VAL A 32 28.29 8.45 -29.15
CA VAL A 32 27.43 9.19 -28.22
C VAL A 32 27.14 8.29 -27.03
N GLU A 33 27.60 8.69 -25.86
CA GLU A 33 27.44 7.97 -24.62
C GLU A 33 26.71 8.81 -23.57
N LEU A 34 25.78 8.17 -22.89
CA LEU A 34 25.03 8.72 -21.78
C LEU A 34 25.44 8.01 -20.50
N ARG A 35 25.72 8.77 -19.44
CA ARG A 35 25.98 8.18 -18.12
C ARG A 35 25.41 9.03 -16.99
N PRO A 36 24.93 8.41 -15.91
CA PRO A 36 24.68 9.12 -14.65
C PRO A 36 26.00 9.67 -14.10
N VAL A 37 25.99 10.91 -13.63
CA VAL A 37 27.21 11.50 -13.00
C VAL A 37 27.61 10.75 -11.72
N SER A 38 26.67 10.10 -11.07
CA SER A 38 26.88 9.30 -9.85
C SER A 38 27.37 7.87 -10.09
N SER A 39 27.56 7.45 -11.35
CA SER A 39 27.91 6.07 -11.71
C SER A 39 28.86 6.05 -12.89
N ASP A 40 29.76 5.08 -12.93
CA ASP A 40 30.65 4.82 -14.07
C ASP A 40 29.98 4.04 -15.19
N SER A 41 28.73 3.61 -15.01
CA SER A 41 27.99 2.87 -16.02
C SER A 41 27.56 3.79 -17.16
N ALA A 42 28.05 3.53 -18.38
CA ALA A 42 27.74 4.29 -19.57
C ALA A 42 26.80 3.49 -20.48
N LEU A 43 25.82 4.17 -21.04
CA LEU A 43 24.93 3.68 -22.10
C LEU A 43 25.33 4.30 -23.42
N ARG A 44 25.76 3.47 -24.38
CA ARG A 44 26.03 3.94 -25.74
C ARG A 44 24.72 4.10 -26.48
N LEU A 45 24.39 5.35 -26.87
CA LEU A 45 23.18 5.68 -27.61
C LEU A 45 23.39 5.57 -29.13
N PHE A 46 24.59 5.93 -29.61
CA PHE A 46 24.89 5.90 -31.02
C PHE A 46 26.40 5.68 -31.26
N ARG A 47 26.74 4.94 -32.31
CA ARG A 47 28.08 4.85 -32.86
C ARG A 47 27.99 4.67 -34.36
N GLY A 48 28.50 5.61 -35.11
CA GLY A 48 28.44 5.55 -36.59
C GLY A 48 29.10 6.74 -37.25
N VAL A 49 29.15 6.70 -38.57
CA VAL A 49 29.66 7.85 -39.35
C VAL A 49 28.55 8.90 -39.47
N SER A 50 28.91 10.16 -39.22
CA SER A 50 28.01 11.30 -39.36
C SER A 50 28.71 12.40 -40.17
N ASP A 51 27.96 13.03 -41.08
CA ASP A 51 28.39 14.17 -41.85
C ASP A 51 27.26 15.24 -41.81
N GLY A 52 27.29 16.06 -40.77
CA GLY A 52 26.27 17.06 -40.48
C GLY A 52 25.36 16.73 -39.31
N PRO A 53 24.13 17.25 -39.29
CA PRO A 53 23.20 17.00 -38.17
C PRO A 53 22.72 15.58 -38.13
N SER A 54 22.76 14.97 -36.95
CA SER A 54 22.26 13.62 -36.69
C SER A 54 21.44 13.59 -35.42
N ASP A 55 20.28 12.97 -35.47
CA ASP A 55 19.40 12.82 -34.33
C ASP A 55 19.64 11.48 -33.62
N VAL A 56 19.93 11.56 -32.34
CA VAL A 56 20.17 10.41 -31.47
C VAL A 56 19.03 10.34 -30.48
N ALA A 57 18.29 9.25 -30.50
CA ALA A 57 17.10 9.07 -29.65
C ALA A 57 17.42 8.18 -28.43
N TRP A 58 16.84 8.55 -27.29
CA TRP A 58 16.92 7.80 -26.04
C TRP A 58 15.51 7.59 -25.48
N ASP A 59 15.21 6.36 -25.03
CA ASP A 59 13.91 5.93 -24.53
C ASP A 59 13.72 6.13 -23.02
N GLY A 60 14.68 6.73 -22.31
CA GLY A 60 14.62 6.91 -20.88
C GLY A 60 15.05 5.69 -20.05
N LEU A 61 15.51 4.63 -20.70
CA LEU A 61 15.99 3.42 -20.02
C LEU A 61 17.52 3.35 -20.04
N LEU A 62 18.08 2.69 -19.04
CA LEU A 62 19.48 2.32 -18.99
C LEU A 62 19.77 1.01 -19.73
N ALA A 63 21.03 0.57 -19.77
CA ALA A 63 21.45 -0.64 -20.48
C ALA A 63 20.78 -1.92 -19.94
N ASP A 64 20.43 -1.95 -18.66
CA ASP A 64 19.71 -3.03 -17.98
C ASP A 64 18.19 -2.98 -18.19
N ARG A 65 17.70 -2.07 -19.05
CA ARG A 65 16.28 -1.83 -19.33
C ARG A 65 15.47 -1.31 -18.15
N HIS A 66 16.12 -0.86 -17.08
CA HIS A 66 15.46 -0.14 -16.00
C HIS A 66 15.32 1.35 -16.34
N LEU A 67 14.29 1.95 -15.76
CA LEU A 67 14.06 3.38 -15.87
C LEU A 67 15.28 4.15 -15.33
N ALA A 68 15.76 5.14 -16.08
CA ALA A 68 16.87 5.97 -15.65
C ALA A 68 16.57 6.63 -14.29
N PRO A 69 17.40 6.45 -13.24
CA PRO A 69 17.21 7.05 -11.94
C PRO A 69 17.13 8.58 -12.01
N ALA A 70 16.47 9.19 -11.04
CA ALA A 70 16.52 10.64 -10.89
C ALA A 70 17.95 11.08 -10.54
N GLY A 71 18.39 12.19 -11.14
CA GLY A 71 19.74 12.70 -10.91
C GLY A 71 20.31 13.42 -12.13
N ARG A 72 21.59 13.76 -12.01
CA ARG A 72 22.35 14.45 -13.05
C ARG A 72 22.99 13.46 -14.02
N TYR A 73 22.89 13.77 -15.29
CA TYR A 73 23.41 12.95 -16.39
C TYR A 73 24.38 13.75 -17.25
N GLU A 74 25.36 13.05 -17.79
CA GLU A 74 26.32 13.54 -18.76
C GLU A 74 26.08 12.83 -20.08
N LEU A 75 25.83 13.59 -21.15
CA LEU A 75 25.88 13.11 -22.52
C LEU A 75 27.23 13.54 -23.11
N ARG A 76 28.07 12.55 -23.35
CA ARG A 76 29.37 12.73 -23.96
C ARG A 76 29.34 12.35 -25.42
N ILE A 77 29.82 13.24 -26.26
CA ILE A 77 29.90 13.02 -27.69
C ILE A 77 31.38 13.12 -28.08
N THR A 78 31.91 12.08 -28.70
CA THR A 78 33.26 12.06 -29.22
C THR A 78 33.21 11.87 -30.74
N GLY A 79 33.92 12.71 -31.45
CA GLY A 79 34.02 12.62 -32.90
C GLY A 79 35.48 12.48 -33.34
N SER A 80 35.74 11.59 -34.29
CA SER A 80 37.06 11.48 -34.88
C SER A 80 36.98 11.50 -36.39
N SER A 81 37.78 12.35 -37.03
CA SER A 81 37.94 12.36 -38.50
C SER A 81 39.33 11.84 -38.86
N GLN A 82 39.37 10.72 -39.60
CA GLN A 82 40.61 10.16 -40.08
C GLN A 82 41.28 11.07 -41.10
N LEU A 83 40.48 11.78 -41.92
CA LEU A 83 40.98 12.71 -42.91
C LEU A 83 41.72 13.89 -42.31
N LEU A 84 41.20 14.41 -41.17
CA LEU A 84 41.77 15.58 -40.51
C LEU A 84 42.71 15.19 -39.36
N ARG A 85 42.87 13.93 -39.03
CA ARG A 85 43.60 13.41 -37.86
C ARG A 85 43.23 14.16 -36.56
N ARG A 86 41.99 14.54 -36.43
CA ARG A 86 41.48 15.34 -35.34
C ARG A 86 40.37 14.57 -34.59
N ALA A 87 40.49 14.57 -33.27
CA ALA A 87 39.44 14.17 -32.37
C ALA A 87 38.84 15.40 -31.72
N ASP A 88 37.54 15.45 -31.63
CA ASP A 88 36.81 16.53 -30.98
C ASP A 88 35.80 15.93 -30.01
N SER A 89 35.48 16.61 -28.91
CA SER A 89 34.52 16.15 -27.93
C SER A 89 33.61 17.28 -27.46
N ALA A 90 32.37 16.94 -27.18
CA ALA A 90 31.40 17.82 -26.56
C ALA A 90 30.71 17.09 -25.42
N VAL A 91 30.41 17.82 -24.35
CA VAL A 91 29.72 17.31 -23.18
C VAL A 91 28.56 18.21 -22.85
N ILE A 92 27.40 17.64 -22.62
CA ILE A 92 26.25 18.38 -22.08
C ILE A 92 25.75 17.67 -20.84
N TYR A 93 25.24 18.48 -19.91
CA TYR A 93 24.65 17.99 -18.67
C TYR A 93 23.16 18.31 -18.65
N PHE A 94 22.39 17.37 -18.11
CA PHE A 94 20.96 17.57 -17.84
C PHE A 94 20.56 16.83 -16.58
N GLU A 95 19.43 17.20 -16.02
CA GLU A 95 18.88 16.58 -14.82
C GLU A 95 17.59 15.84 -15.17
N ILE A 96 17.43 14.67 -14.60
CA ILE A 96 16.23 13.85 -14.69
C ILE A 96 15.53 13.88 -13.34
N ARG A 97 14.23 14.15 -13.36
CA ARG A 97 13.32 13.98 -12.21
C ARG A 97 12.21 13.05 -12.61
N HIS A 98 11.77 12.26 -11.64
CA HIS A 98 10.60 11.40 -11.82
C HIS A 98 9.35 12.16 -11.41
N GLU A 99 8.37 12.18 -12.29
CA GLU A 99 7.05 12.71 -12.02
C GLU A 99 6.06 11.56 -11.98
N VAL A 100 5.59 11.25 -10.77
CA VAL A 100 4.62 10.18 -10.50
C VAL A 100 3.31 10.84 -10.08
N ALA A 101 2.19 10.34 -10.58
CA ALA A 101 0.87 10.77 -10.11
C ALA A 101 0.74 10.50 -8.60
N PRO A 102 0.04 11.37 -7.84
CA PRO A 102 -0.11 11.17 -6.40
C PRO A 102 -0.69 9.79 -6.09
N LEU A 103 -0.04 9.10 -5.17
CA LEU A 103 -0.48 7.78 -4.71
C LEU A 103 -1.64 7.92 -3.74
N GLU A 104 -2.49 6.92 -3.70
CA GLU A 104 -3.61 6.83 -2.77
C GLU A 104 -3.15 6.11 -1.49
N ASP A 105 -3.54 6.64 -0.33
CA ASP A 105 -3.29 5.96 0.93
C ASP A 105 -4.17 4.73 1.07
N THR A 106 -3.63 3.66 1.61
CA THR A 106 -4.41 2.49 1.98
C THR A 106 -5.30 2.81 3.17
N LEU A 107 -6.49 2.24 3.17
CA LEU A 107 -7.41 2.40 4.28
C LEU A 107 -6.84 1.73 5.55
N PRO A 108 -7.01 2.34 6.73
CA PRO A 108 -6.57 1.73 7.98
C PRO A 108 -7.28 0.42 8.26
N ASP A 109 -6.67 -0.44 9.03
CA ASP A 109 -7.27 -1.68 9.47
C ASP A 109 -8.52 -1.43 10.32
N LEU A 110 -9.47 -2.37 10.26
CA LEU A 110 -10.68 -2.28 11.06
C LEU A 110 -10.34 -2.37 12.56
N SER A 111 -10.76 -1.35 13.30
CA SER A 111 -10.61 -1.31 14.75
C SER A 111 -11.66 -2.19 15.44
N ALA A 112 -11.48 -2.46 16.71
CA ALA A 112 -12.47 -3.19 17.51
C ALA A 112 -13.85 -2.50 17.56
N ARG A 113 -13.91 -1.18 17.29
CA ARG A 113 -15.17 -0.41 17.23
C ARG A 113 -15.94 -0.62 15.94
N ASP A 114 -15.25 -1.00 14.87
CA ASP A 114 -15.82 -1.24 13.55
C ASP A 114 -16.37 -2.67 13.42
N LEU A 115 -16.02 -3.53 14.37
CA LEU A 115 -16.39 -4.94 14.43
C LEU A 115 -17.52 -5.19 15.41
N LEU A 116 -18.36 -6.16 15.08
CA LEU A 116 -19.39 -6.65 16.00
C LEU A 116 -18.74 -7.50 17.09
N PRO A 117 -19.31 -7.54 18.31
CA PRO A 117 -18.80 -8.40 19.36
C PRO A 117 -18.93 -9.86 18.96
N GLU A 118 -17.79 -10.56 18.89
CA GLU A 118 -17.75 -11.98 18.48
C GLU A 118 -18.13 -12.95 19.61
N HIS A 119 -18.17 -12.44 20.85
CA HIS A 119 -18.52 -13.21 22.04
C HIS A 119 -19.51 -12.41 22.90
N PHE A 120 -20.32 -13.10 23.66
CA PHE A 120 -21.22 -12.47 24.64
C PHE A 120 -20.44 -11.69 25.71
N SER A 121 -20.93 -10.53 26.11
CA SER A 121 -20.28 -9.70 27.12
C SER A 121 -20.50 -10.25 28.54
N LYS A 122 -19.55 -9.98 29.45
CA LYS A 122 -19.68 -10.33 30.89
C LYS A 122 -20.94 -9.75 31.55
N SER A 123 -21.41 -8.59 31.06
CA SER A 123 -22.61 -7.93 31.59
C SER A 123 -23.91 -8.66 31.27
N ALA A 124 -23.96 -9.45 30.17
CA ALA A 124 -25.11 -10.28 29.86
C ALA A 124 -25.22 -11.45 30.84
N ALA A 125 -24.08 -12.11 31.13
CA ALA A 125 -24.02 -13.21 32.10
C ALA A 125 -24.47 -12.82 33.52
N THR A 126 -24.02 -11.64 33.99
CA THR A 126 -24.46 -11.11 35.29
C THR A 126 -25.93 -10.74 35.31
N ARG A 127 -26.48 -10.25 34.22
CA ARG A 127 -27.92 -9.92 34.11
C ARG A 127 -28.78 -11.17 34.16
N ASP A 128 -28.38 -12.22 33.48
CA ASP A 128 -29.11 -13.51 33.45
C ASP A 128 -29.02 -14.25 34.80
N LEU A 129 -27.87 -14.15 35.47
CA LEU A 129 -27.74 -14.60 36.88
C LEU A 129 -28.70 -13.85 37.82
N LEU A 130 -28.73 -12.53 37.72
CA LEU A 130 -29.64 -11.70 38.56
C LEU A 130 -31.10 -12.00 38.28
N ARG A 131 -31.50 -12.21 37.01
CA ARG A 131 -32.85 -12.66 36.64
C ARG A 131 -33.18 -14.02 37.23
N GLY A 132 -32.25 -14.99 37.15
CA GLY A 132 -32.42 -16.31 37.75
C GLY A 132 -32.60 -16.25 39.28
N LEU A 133 -31.82 -15.40 39.97
CA LEU A 133 -31.93 -15.19 41.40
C LEU A 133 -33.27 -14.51 41.81
N VAL A 134 -33.74 -13.55 41.02
CA VAL A 134 -35.05 -12.90 41.26
C VAL A 134 -36.16 -13.92 41.09
N VAL A 135 -36.14 -14.75 40.04
CA VAL A 135 -37.16 -15.80 39.81
C VAL A 135 -37.13 -16.82 40.97
N ALA A 136 -35.96 -17.27 41.37
CA ALA A 136 -35.81 -18.21 42.49
C ALA A 136 -36.29 -17.58 43.81
N GLY A 137 -35.95 -16.34 44.08
CA GLY A 137 -36.41 -15.61 45.27
C GLY A 137 -37.92 -15.40 45.34
N THR A 138 -38.53 -15.02 44.19
CA THR A 138 -39.99 -14.88 44.13
C THR A 138 -40.72 -16.21 44.28
N ALA A 139 -40.21 -17.29 43.67
CA ALA A 139 -40.77 -18.65 43.86
C ALA A 139 -40.70 -19.08 45.32
N LEU A 140 -39.61 -18.82 46.03
CA LEU A 140 -39.46 -19.10 47.46
C LEU A 140 -40.46 -18.29 48.34
N LEU A 141 -40.62 -17.00 48.04
CA LEU A 141 -41.50 -16.12 48.78
C LEU A 141 -42.99 -16.51 48.58
N ILE A 142 -43.36 -16.86 47.35
CA ILE A 142 -44.70 -17.31 47.02
C ILE A 142 -45.02 -18.67 47.69
N SER A 143 -44.06 -19.61 47.61
CA SER A 143 -44.27 -20.93 48.19
C SER A 143 -44.30 -20.87 49.76
N ASN A 144 -43.45 -20.01 50.36
CA ASN A 144 -43.43 -19.83 51.81
C ASN A 144 -44.68 -19.05 52.27
N GLY A 145 -45.15 -18.04 51.50
CA GLY A 145 -46.35 -17.30 51.81
C GLY A 145 -47.61 -18.14 51.74
N LEU A 146 -47.66 -19.11 50.83
CA LEU A 146 -48.76 -20.07 50.71
C LEU A 146 -48.70 -21.15 51.79
N ALA A 147 -47.49 -21.64 52.13
CA ALA A 147 -47.30 -22.65 53.17
C ALA A 147 -47.60 -22.07 54.58
N SER A 148 -47.24 -20.86 54.87
CA SER A 148 -47.48 -20.20 56.17
C SER A 148 -48.96 -19.91 56.40
N ARG A 149 -49.80 -19.79 55.37
CA ARG A 149 -51.25 -19.59 55.48
C ARG A 149 -52.02 -20.89 55.74
N HIS A 150 -51.48 -22.04 55.44
CA HIS A 150 -52.24 -23.32 55.49
C HIS A 150 -51.65 -24.41 56.38
N LEU A 151 -50.39 -24.39 56.76
CA LEU A 151 -49.73 -25.52 57.43
C LEU A 151 -48.65 -25.16 58.47
N GLY A 152 -48.84 -24.18 59.29
CA GLY A 152 -48.02 -24.02 60.55
C GLY A 152 -46.50 -24.18 60.36
N GLY A 153 -45.87 -23.43 59.51
CA GLY A 153 -44.45 -23.04 59.72
C GLY A 153 -43.35 -24.00 59.27
N SER A 154 -43.58 -25.08 58.54
CA SER A 154 -42.49 -25.87 57.98
C SER A 154 -42.34 -25.71 56.44
N LEU A 155 -41.10 -25.45 56.00
CA LEU A 155 -40.76 -25.44 54.58
C LEU A 155 -41.16 -26.78 53.91
N GLN A 156 -42.10 -26.74 53.00
CA GLN A 156 -42.45 -27.96 52.23
C GLN A 156 -41.25 -28.42 51.42
N PRO A 157 -40.88 -29.72 51.45
CA PRO A 157 -39.76 -30.26 50.69
C PRO A 157 -39.77 -29.87 49.21
N GLY A 158 -40.92 -29.74 48.58
CA GLY A 158 -41.08 -29.35 47.19
C GLY A 158 -40.65 -27.91 46.87
N ALA A 159 -40.86 -26.97 47.79
CA ALA A 159 -40.40 -25.60 47.65
C ALA A 159 -38.88 -25.46 47.71
N ALA A 160 -38.24 -26.24 48.59
CA ALA A 160 -36.76 -26.29 48.68
C ALA A 160 -36.15 -26.92 47.45
N VAL A 161 -36.80 -27.97 46.86
CA VAL A 161 -36.35 -28.59 45.61
C VAL A 161 -36.45 -27.65 44.43
N LEU A 162 -37.56 -26.90 44.29
CA LEU A 162 -37.75 -25.94 43.20
C LEU A 162 -36.76 -24.76 43.31
N ALA A 163 -36.51 -24.25 44.51
CA ALA A 163 -35.55 -23.19 44.78
C ALA A 163 -34.11 -23.68 44.49
N GLY A 164 -33.78 -24.88 44.92
CA GLY A 164 -32.49 -25.52 44.63
C GLY A 164 -32.29 -25.72 43.13
N ALA A 165 -33.31 -26.21 42.43
CA ALA A 165 -33.23 -26.37 40.97
C ALA A 165 -33.04 -25.03 40.25
N ALA A 166 -33.72 -23.94 40.64
CA ALA A 166 -33.56 -22.63 40.05
C ALA A 166 -32.17 -22.05 40.32
N VAL A 167 -31.61 -22.22 41.50
CA VAL A 167 -30.22 -21.79 41.83
C VAL A 167 -29.19 -22.59 41.01
N VAL A 168 -29.36 -23.91 40.91
CA VAL A 168 -28.47 -24.76 40.11
C VAL A 168 -28.56 -24.38 38.63
N THR A 169 -29.75 -24.19 38.10
CA THR A 169 -29.93 -23.74 36.69
C THR A 169 -29.30 -22.37 36.43
N GLY A 170 -29.48 -21.45 37.35
CA GLY A 170 -28.84 -20.13 37.29
C GLY A 170 -27.31 -20.19 37.35
N ALA A 171 -26.75 -21.06 38.23
CA ALA A 171 -25.31 -21.25 38.35
C ALA A 171 -24.70 -21.95 37.13
N VAL A 172 -25.41 -22.91 36.52
CA VAL A 172 -24.99 -23.58 35.27
C VAL A 172 -25.04 -22.61 34.11
N ALA A 173 -26.10 -21.81 33.98
CA ALA A 173 -26.20 -20.77 32.97
C ALA A 173 -25.08 -19.72 33.13
N PHE A 174 -24.79 -19.28 34.36
CA PHE A 174 -23.70 -18.37 34.65
C PHE A 174 -22.31 -18.97 34.33
N ALA A 175 -22.09 -20.24 34.64
CA ALA A 175 -20.84 -20.94 34.33
C ALA A 175 -20.68 -21.17 32.83
N ALA A 176 -21.76 -21.46 32.10
CA ALA A 176 -21.78 -21.57 30.64
C ALA A 176 -21.49 -20.22 30.00
N ASP A 177 -22.09 -19.15 30.48
CA ASP A 177 -21.92 -17.78 30.00
C ASP A 177 -20.53 -17.21 30.31
N ARG A 178 -19.86 -17.68 31.38
CA ARG A 178 -18.44 -17.37 31.67
C ARG A 178 -17.47 -17.83 30.56
N ARG A 179 -17.85 -18.82 29.79
CA ARG A 179 -17.07 -19.30 28.65
C ARG A 179 -17.15 -18.35 27.43
N HIS A 180 -17.90 -17.25 27.56
CA HIS A 180 -18.11 -16.30 26.47
C HIS A 180 -18.42 -17.01 25.17
N PRO A 181 -19.58 -17.69 25.05
CA PRO A 181 -19.91 -18.43 23.84
C PRO A 181 -19.83 -17.50 22.62
N ALA A 182 -19.31 -18.01 21.56
CA ALA A 182 -19.16 -17.30 20.31
C ALA A 182 -20.54 -16.96 19.71
N ILE A 183 -20.60 -15.82 19.00
CA ILE A 183 -21.77 -15.38 18.24
C ILE A 183 -21.47 -15.65 16.75
N PRO A 184 -21.87 -16.80 16.19
CA PRO A 184 -21.45 -17.21 14.84
C PRO A 184 -21.78 -16.21 13.76
N GLY A 185 -22.95 -15.57 13.84
CA GLY A 185 -23.37 -14.56 12.90
C GLY A 185 -22.44 -13.33 12.86
N ASN A 186 -21.98 -12.90 14.03
CA ASN A 186 -21.05 -11.75 14.13
C ASN A 186 -19.66 -12.12 13.64
N ILE A 187 -19.21 -13.35 13.88
CA ILE A 187 -17.92 -13.84 13.35
C ILE A 187 -17.94 -13.82 11.82
N VAL A 188 -19.00 -14.34 11.20
CA VAL A 188 -19.16 -14.32 9.74
C VAL A 188 -19.21 -12.89 9.20
N ALA A 189 -20.02 -12.04 9.81
CA ALA A 189 -20.13 -10.63 9.41
C ALA A 189 -18.79 -9.88 9.53
N ASN A 190 -18.03 -10.13 10.59
CA ASN A 190 -16.72 -9.54 10.77
C ASN A 190 -15.70 -10.07 9.75
N ALA A 191 -15.74 -11.36 9.44
CA ALA A 191 -14.91 -11.95 8.39
C ALA A 191 -15.20 -11.29 7.03
N GLN A 192 -16.46 -11.06 6.68
CA GLN A 192 -16.85 -10.36 5.47
C GLN A 192 -16.30 -8.91 5.45
N ARG A 193 -16.48 -8.15 6.54
CA ARG A 193 -15.96 -6.77 6.65
C ARG A 193 -14.44 -6.72 6.48
N ARG A 194 -13.71 -7.66 7.08
CA ARG A 194 -12.24 -7.77 6.92
C ARG A 194 -11.86 -8.09 5.47
N ALA A 195 -12.59 -9.01 4.83
CA ALA A 195 -12.37 -9.37 3.43
C ALA A 195 -12.65 -8.18 2.48
N GLU A 196 -13.74 -7.45 2.70
CA GLU A 196 -14.06 -6.24 1.93
C GLU A 196 -12.99 -5.17 2.07
N ARG A 197 -12.50 -4.92 3.30
CA ARG A 197 -11.41 -3.98 3.55
C ARG A 197 -10.11 -4.41 2.87
N ALA A 198 -9.78 -5.69 2.95
CA ALA A 198 -8.61 -6.25 2.25
C ALA A 198 -8.73 -6.10 0.73
N GLY A 199 -9.91 -6.34 0.16
CA GLY A 199 -10.19 -6.13 -1.25
C GLY A 199 -10.03 -4.66 -1.69
N GLN A 200 -10.54 -3.72 -0.90
CA GLN A 200 -10.37 -2.28 -1.14
C GLN A 200 -8.89 -1.88 -1.14
N ASN A 201 -8.13 -2.34 -0.15
CA ASN A 201 -6.70 -2.07 -0.05
C ASN A 201 -5.90 -2.72 -1.19
N ALA A 202 -6.28 -3.92 -1.63
CA ALA A 202 -5.68 -4.57 -2.80
C ALA A 202 -5.93 -3.75 -4.08
N ALA A 203 -7.15 -3.23 -4.27
CA ALA A 203 -7.48 -2.37 -5.41
C ALA A 203 -6.69 -1.04 -5.38
N ILE A 204 -6.52 -0.40 -4.21
CA ILE A 204 -5.69 0.80 -4.06
C ILE A 204 -4.23 0.48 -4.43
N LYS A 205 -3.68 -0.63 -3.90
CA LYS A 205 -2.31 -1.05 -4.22
C LYS A 205 -2.12 -1.30 -5.73
N ALA A 206 -3.08 -1.95 -6.38
CA ALA A 206 -3.04 -2.17 -7.83
C ALA A 206 -3.06 -0.84 -8.62
N ARG A 207 -3.92 0.12 -8.24
CA ARG A 207 -3.94 1.46 -8.85
C ARG A 207 -2.61 2.21 -8.62
N ASN A 208 -2.04 2.14 -7.42
CA ASN A 208 -0.76 2.75 -7.11
C ASN A 208 0.39 2.13 -7.90
N SER A 209 0.39 0.80 -8.08
CA SER A 209 1.37 0.12 -8.93
C SER A 209 1.25 0.57 -10.39
N ALA A 210 0.04 0.72 -10.91
CA ALA A 210 -0.18 1.25 -12.26
C ALA A 210 0.30 2.71 -12.40
N LYS A 211 0.04 3.58 -11.40
CA LYS A 211 0.55 4.96 -11.37
C LYS A 211 2.08 5.00 -11.34
N THR A 212 2.71 4.15 -10.52
CA THR A 212 4.18 4.06 -10.45
C THR A 212 4.78 3.57 -11.78
N ALA A 213 4.17 2.57 -12.41
CA ALA A 213 4.58 2.10 -13.72
C ALA A 213 4.40 3.16 -14.83
N ALA A 214 3.55 4.15 -14.62
CA ALA A 214 3.31 5.28 -15.51
C ALA A 214 4.19 6.50 -15.19
N THR A 215 5.34 6.30 -14.55
CA THR A 215 6.28 7.38 -14.22
C THR A 215 6.75 8.09 -15.49
N VAL A 216 6.67 9.42 -15.48
CA VAL A 216 7.15 10.31 -16.55
C VAL A 216 8.50 10.89 -16.11
N LEU A 217 9.43 10.98 -17.05
CA LEU A 217 10.72 11.64 -16.85
C LEU A 217 10.59 13.13 -17.21
N LEU A 218 10.88 14.00 -16.26
CA LEU A 218 11.09 15.41 -16.52
C LEU A 218 12.59 15.64 -16.72
N VAL A 219 12.96 15.99 -17.95
CA VAL A 219 14.35 16.30 -18.32
C VAL A 219 14.50 17.81 -18.37
N THR A 220 15.47 18.33 -17.65
CA THR A 220 15.78 19.78 -17.61
C THR A 220 17.26 20.00 -17.91
N PRO A 221 17.63 21.08 -18.64
CA PRO A 221 19.02 21.41 -18.83
C PRO A 221 19.67 21.67 -17.45
N ALA A 222 20.79 21.03 -17.18
CA ALA A 222 21.59 21.38 -16.00
C ALA A 222 22.45 22.60 -16.36
N ALA A 223 22.45 23.61 -15.50
CA ALA A 223 23.39 24.73 -15.64
C ALA A 223 24.82 24.14 -15.71
N GLY A 224 25.53 24.43 -16.80
CA GLY A 224 26.88 23.95 -16.97
C GLY A 224 27.78 24.46 -15.85
N VAL A 225 28.37 23.55 -15.08
CA VAL A 225 29.64 23.86 -14.44
C VAL A 225 30.63 23.75 -15.61
N GLY A 226 30.99 24.91 -16.17
CA GLY A 226 32.09 24.99 -17.11
C GLY A 226 33.35 24.40 -16.47
N PRO A 227 34.28 23.94 -17.29
CA PRO A 227 35.58 23.46 -16.80
C PRO A 227 36.28 24.48 -15.97
#